data_9bd848c6b6d77bbc264e3b21e9c469c8
#
_entry.id   9bd848c6b6d77bbc264e3b21e9c469c8
#
_cell.length_a   1.000
_cell.length_b   1.000
_cell.length_c   1.000
_cell.angle_alpha   90.00
_cell.angle_beta   90.00
_cell.angle_gamma   90.00
#
_symmetry.space_group_name_H-M   'P 1'
#
loop_
_entity.id
_entity.type
_entity.pdbx_description
1 polymer ?
#
loop_
_entity_poly.entity_id
_entity_poly.type
_entity_poly.pdbx_seq_one_letter_code
_entity_poly.pdbx_strand_id
1 'polypeptide(L)'
;MSVATIRAPSSAVTSFVVASRYMPVYLALILLVIVASIWAPAALGSVGLSAIAPYGALLGITALGQMLVIMTGGIDLSVPGTLTMAAVLMVGVSQQSDGRIGVAILTAIGVSALIGLVNGILIGGLKLNALIVTLAVGQVALGAVNRYGRTISVQSPVPTGWSTWVSTRIFGVSPIFWIGAVLTLLLIVAFRYTTVGRRFQAVGANPVASRVVGLRVNLNQIAAYVVAAVLYAIAGLALAGLLRIPGVNSGMPYLLGPIAAVVIGGASLTGGLASPLSTFAAAIFLYGLNHVMRVMGLPTSLQFVVFGLVIIGGMLVSGDRIIKVVERVFRERRRSRRIENETIESSIDGTG
;
A
#
# COMPACT_ATOMS: atom_id res chain seq x y z
N MET A 1 -2.39 -11.59 -48.32
CA MET A 1 -1.89 -11.36 -46.95
C MET A 1 -3.11 -11.18 -46.05
N SER A 2 -3.47 -12.23 -45.29
CA SER A 2 -4.61 -12.21 -44.39
C SER A 2 -4.17 -11.53 -43.08
N VAL A 3 -4.75 -10.41 -42.75
CA VAL A 3 -4.56 -9.71 -41.48
C VAL A 3 -5.24 -10.55 -40.40
N ALA A 4 -4.46 -11.31 -39.64
CA ALA A 4 -4.95 -12.05 -38.49
C ALA A 4 -5.52 -11.04 -37.48
N THR A 5 -6.83 -10.95 -37.40
CA THR A 5 -7.56 -10.19 -36.39
C THR A 5 -7.22 -10.77 -35.02
N ILE A 6 -6.36 -10.07 -34.26
CA ILE A 6 -6.08 -10.37 -32.86
C ILE A 6 -7.37 -10.10 -32.08
N ARG A 7 -8.21 -11.14 -31.89
CA ARG A 7 -9.39 -11.04 -31.03
C ARG A 7 -8.91 -10.76 -29.60
N ALA A 8 -9.33 -9.63 -29.05
CA ALA A 8 -9.16 -9.32 -27.64
C ALA A 8 -9.67 -10.48 -26.77
N PRO A 9 -8.99 -10.82 -25.66
CA PRO A 9 -9.45 -11.89 -24.77
C PRO A 9 -10.86 -11.57 -24.27
N SER A 10 -11.72 -12.58 -24.17
CA SER A 10 -13.10 -12.41 -23.70
C SER A 10 -13.11 -11.80 -22.29
N SER A 11 -14.04 -10.89 -22.01
CA SER A 11 -14.18 -10.17 -20.74
C SER A 11 -14.15 -11.09 -19.50
N ALA A 12 -14.65 -12.34 -19.63
CA ALA A 12 -14.64 -13.34 -18.56
C ALA A 12 -13.24 -13.86 -18.22
N VAL A 13 -12.32 -14.01 -19.19
CA VAL A 13 -10.93 -14.45 -18.91
C VAL A 13 -10.12 -13.34 -18.28
N THR A 14 -10.31 -12.12 -18.76
CA THR A 14 -9.63 -10.95 -18.17
C THR A 14 -10.09 -10.72 -16.73
N SER A 15 -11.39 -10.85 -16.44
CA SER A 15 -11.93 -10.71 -15.07
C SER A 15 -11.44 -11.84 -14.14
N PHE A 16 -11.35 -13.08 -14.61
CA PHE A 16 -10.82 -14.19 -13.81
C PHE A 16 -9.34 -14.05 -13.50
N VAL A 17 -8.51 -13.65 -14.47
CA VAL A 17 -7.06 -13.40 -14.27
C VAL A 17 -6.83 -12.22 -13.31
N VAL A 18 -7.62 -11.16 -13.43
CA VAL A 18 -7.55 -10.01 -12.50
C VAL A 18 -8.02 -10.41 -11.10
N ALA A 19 -9.09 -11.19 -10.98
CA ALA A 19 -9.58 -11.67 -9.69
C ALA A 19 -8.58 -12.62 -9.01
N SER A 20 -7.95 -13.52 -9.76
CA SER A 20 -6.95 -14.46 -9.23
C SER A 20 -5.72 -13.76 -8.64
N ARG A 21 -5.38 -12.58 -9.12
CA ARG A 21 -4.23 -11.78 -8.64
C ARG A 21 -4.43 -11.27 -7.21
N TYR A 22 -5.65 -10.89 -6.85
CA TYR A 22 -5.96 -10.27 -5.56
C TYR A 22 -6.51 -11.27 -4.52
N MET A 23 -6.91 -12.47 -4.95
CA MET A 23 -7.51 -13.49 -4.10
C MET A 23 -6.57 -14.03 -3.00
N PRO A 24 -5.26 -14.20 -3.25
CA PRO A 24 -4.34 -14.78 -2.26
C PRO A 24 -4.30 -14.03 -0.93
N VAL A 25 -4.41 -12.70 -0.94
CA VAL A 25 -4.38 -11.90 0.29
C VAL A 25 -5.62 -12.15 1.17
N TYR A 26 -6.79 -12.32 0.58
CA TYR A 26 -8.01 -12.60 1.32
C TYR A 26 -7.98 -14.01 1.91
N LEU A 27 -7.46 -14.98 1.15
CA LEU A 27 -7.24 -16.35 1.65
C LEU A 27 -6.22 -16.37 2.79
N ALA A 28 -5.13 -15.60 2.67
CA ALA A 28 -4.13 -15.45 3.74
C ALA A 28 -4.74 -14.82 5.00
N LEU A 29 -5.62 -13.82 4.85
CA LEU A 29 -6.31 -13.20 5.98
C LEU A 29 -7.27 -14.19 6.67
N ILE A 30 -8.04 -14.95 5.90
CA ILE A 30 -8.92 -16.01 6.43
C ILE A 30 -8.11 -17.07 7.16
N LEU A 31 -7.00 -17.54 6.55
CA LEU A 31 -6.10 -18.51 7.16
C LEU A 31 -5.50 -17.99 8.46
N LEU A 32 -5.09 -16.71 8.48
CA LEU A 32 -4.59 -16.08 9.71
C LEU A 32 -5.63 -16.09 10.82
N VAL A 33 -6.91 -15.78 10.52
CA VAL A 33 -7.99 -15.81 11.51
C VAL A 33 -8.21 -17.25 12.02
N ILE A 34 -8.18 -18.26 11.14
CA ILE A 34 -8.31 -19.67 11.53
C ILE A 34 -7.14 -20.08 12.43
N VAL A 35 -5.90 -19.78 12.04
CA VAL A 35 -4.69 -20.08 12.83
C VAL A 35 -4.76 -19.36 14.18
N ALA A 36 -5.11 -18.09 14.21
CA ALA A 36 -5.21 -17.31 15.42
C ALA A 36 -6.31 -17.85 16.38
N SER A 37 -7.45 -18.32 15.82
CA SER A 37 -8.53 -18.89 16.65
C SER A 37 -8.13 -20.18 17.36
N ILE A 38 -7.18 -20.95 16.79
CA ILE A 38 -6.70 -22.23 17.35
C ILE A 38 -5.54 -22.01 18.32
N TRP A 39 -4.51 -21.25 17.90
CA TRP A 39 -3.24 -21.13 18.65
C TRP A 39 -3.07 -19.82 19.43
N ALA A 40 -3.84 -18.79 19.12
CA ALA A 40 -3.74 -17.49 19.77
C ALA A 40 -5.11 -16.81 19.93
N PRO A 41 -6.13 -17.45 20.55
CA PRO A 41 -7.49 -16.88 20.63
C PRO A 41 -7.53 -15.52 21.31
N ALA A 42 -6.59 -15.22 22.20
CA ALA A 42 -6.44 -13.91 22.82
C ALA A 42 -6.16 -12.79 21.81
N ALA A 43 -5.53 -13.09 20.67
CA ALA A 43 -5.27 -12.12 19.61
C ALA A 43 -6.56 -11.66 18.91
N LEU A 44 -7.60 -12.49 18.88
CA LEU A 44 -8.92 -12.21 18.30
C LEU A 44 -9.92 -11.66 19.33
N GLY A 45 -9.58 -11.65 20.61
CA GLY A 45 -10.38 -11.04 21.64
C GLY A 45 -10.45 -9.50 21.50
N SER A 46 -11.32 -8.86 22.29
CA SER A 46 -11.54 -7.41 22.24
C SER A 46 -10.26 -6.59 22.43
N VAL A 47 -9.33 -7.08 23.28
CA VAL A 47 -8.03 -6.45 23.51
C VAL A 47 -7.11 -6.63 22.30
N GLY A 48 -7.03 -7.82 21.72
CA GLY A 48 -6.22 -8.11 20.54
C GLY A 48 -6.69 -7.31 19.31
N LEU A 49 -7.99 -7.32 19.04
CA LEU A 49 -8.56 -6.54 17.94
C LEU A 49 -8.36 -5.04 18.12
N SER A 50 -8.41 -4.54 19.37
CA SER A 50 -8.15 -3.13 19.67
C SER A 50 -6.68 -2.72 19.44
N ALA A 51 -5.76 -3.69 19.41
CA ALA A 51 -4.36 -3.45 19.01
C ALA A 51 -4.17 -3.62 17.49
N ILE A 52 -4.78 -4.64 16.88
CA ILE A 52 -4.63 -4.91 15.44
C ILE A 52 -5.21 -3.78 14.59
N ALA A 53 -6.41 -3.30 14.92
CA ALA A 53 -7.15 -2.36 14.08
C ALA A 53 -6.42 -1.02 13.87
N PRO A 54 -5.94 -0.28 14.90
CA PRO A 54 -5.29 1.01 14.67
C PRO A 54 -3.94 0.90 13.99
N TYR A 55 -3.09 -0.03 14.42
CA TYR A 55 -1.76 -0.17 13.83
C TYR A 55 -1.79 -0.83 12.44
N GLY A 56 -2.69 -1.78 12.21
CA GLY A 56 -2.93 -2.35 10.89
C GLY A 56 -3.47 -1.32 9.90
N ALA A 57 -4.40 -0.45 10.36
CA ALA A 57 -4.89 0.65 9.54
C ALA A 57 -3.82 1.71 9.27
N LEU A 58 -2.96 2.01 10.24
CA LEU A 58 -1.81 2.91 10.06
C LEU A 58 -0.87 2.35 8.98
N LEU A 59 -0.51 1.07 9.07
CA LEU A 59 0.25 0.39 8.02
C LEU A 59 -0.50 0.43 6.68
N GLY A 60 -1.82 0.25 6.70
CA GLY A 60 -2.68 0.32 5.53
C GLY A 60 -2.67 1.69 4.84
N ILE A 61 -2.83 2.78 5.61
CA ILE A 61 -2.76 4.15 5.09
C ILE A 61 -1.39 4.42 4.46
N THR A 62 -0.32 3.98 5.13
CA THR A 62 1.04 4.11 4.60
C THR A 62 1.21 3.28 3.32
N ALA A 63 0.68 2.05 3.30
CA ALA A 63 0.72 1.17 2.14
C ALA A 63 -0.09 1.73 0.95
N LEU A 64 -1.22 2.41 1.19
CA LEU A 64 -1.96 3.10 0.13
C LEU A 64 -1.11 4.20 -0.54
N GLY A 65 -0.34 4.96 0.25
CA GLY A 65 0.63 5.92 -0.29
C GLY A 65 1.71 5.23 -1.12
N GLN A 66 2.32 4.19 -0.60
CA GLN A 66 3.33 3.40 -1.29
C GLN A 66 2.79 2.76 -2.58
N MET A 67 1.53 2.32 -2.57
CA MET A 67 0.83 1.78 -3.73
C MET A 67 0.76 2.79 -4.87
N LEU A 68 0.45 4.06 -4.58
CA LEU A 68 0.41 5.12 -5.59
C LEU A 68 1.78 5.29 -6.27
N VAL A 69 2.85 5.27 -5.51
CA VAL A 69 4.21 5.38 -6.02
C VAL A 69 4.57 4.14 -6.87
N ILE A 70 4.31 2.93 -6.36
CA ILE A 70 4.57 1.67 -7.07
C ILE A 70 3.78 1.62 -8.39
N MET A 71 2.56 2.09 -8.42
CA MET A 71 1.78 2.19 -9.65
C MET A 71 2.43 3.06 -10.72
N THR A 72 3.29 4.01 -10.36
CA THR A 72 4.08 4.80 -11.34
C THR A 72 5.43 4.18 -11.69
N GLY A 73 5.72 2.98 -11.19
CA GLY A 73 6.98 2.26 -11.41
C GLY A 73 8.11 2.70 -10.47
N GLY A 74 7.80 3.46 -9.40
CA GLY A 74 8.76 3.89 -8.37
C GLY A 74 8.62 3.10 -7.07
N ILE A 75 9.59 3.28 -6.16
CA ILE A 75 9.51 2.87 -4.76
C ILE A 75 9.91 4.08 -3.92
N ASP A 76 9.15 4.37 -2.87
CA ASP A 76 9.43 5.48 -1.97
C ASP A 76 10.06 4.97 -0.66
N LEU A 77 11.33 5.28 -0.46
CA LEU A 77 12.07 4.97 0.77
C LEU A 77 12.09 6.16 1.75
N SER A 78 11.43 7.28 1.41
CA SER A 78 11.34 8.43 2.32
C SER A 78 10.24 8.27 3.39
N VAL A 79 9.47 7.18 3.33
CA VAL A 79 8.37 6.87 4.26
C VAL A 79 8.74 7.06 5.73
N PRO A 80 9.83 6.47 6.27
CA PRO A 80 10.18 6.63 7.68
C PRO A 80 10.42 8.09 8.07
N GLY A 81 11.12 8.83 7.23
CA GLY A 81 11.42 10.24 7.45
C GLY A 81 10.18 11.11 7.44
N THR A 82 9.32 10.94 6.43
CA THR A 82 8.08 11.70 6.26
C THR A 82 7.09 11.41 7.38
N LEU A 83 6.91 10.14 7.73
CA LEU A 83 5.99 9.71 8.79
C LEU A 83 6.47 10.20 10.15
N THR A 84 7.78 10.09 10.45
CA THR A 84 8.34 10.58 11.70
C THR A 84 8.27 12.11 11.77
N MET A 85 8.52 12.82 10.67
CA MET A 85 8.39 14.26 10.58
C MET A 85 6.99 14.70 10.98
N ALA A 86 5.95 14.08 10.43
CA ALA A 86 4.57 14.40 10.77
C ALA A 86 4.26 14.12 12.25
N ALA A 87 4.76 13.02 12.80
CA ALA A 87 4.58 12.67 14.21
C ALA A 87 5.25 13.67 15.14
N VAL A 88 6.48 14.11 14.84
CA VAL A 88 7.25 15.06 15.65
C VAL A 88 6.68 16.48 15.52
N LEU A 89 6.19 16.86 14.34
CA LEU A 89 5.49 18.13 14.14
C LEU A 89 4.19 18.22 14.95
N MET A 90 3.47 17.09 15.14
CA MET A 90 2.31 17.08 16.04
C MET A 90 2.71 17.50 17.45
N VAL A 91 3.81 17.01 17.98
CA VAL A 91 4.31 17.38 19.32
C VAL A 91 4.78 18.84 19.35
N GLY A 92 5.67 19.19 18.43
CA GLY A 92 6.38 20.48 18.48
C GLY A 92 5.50 21.68 18.19
N VAL A 93 4.54 21.55 17.25
CA VAL A 93 3.64 22.66 16.87
C VAL A 93 2.48 22.79 17.85
N SER A 94 1.93 21.67 18.32
CA SER A 94 0.82 21.71 19.27
C SER A 94 1.23 22.20 20.66
N GLN A 95 2.51 21.96 21.06
CA GLN A 95 3.01 22.32 22.40
C GLN A 95 2.07 21.87 23.54
N GLN A 96 1.57 20.62 23.42
CA GLN A 96 0.62 19.99 24.34
C GLN A 96 -0.77 20.67 24.44
N SER A 97 -1.05 21.67 23.61
CA SER A 97 -2.31 22.41 23.63
C SER A 97 -3.30 21.81 22.64
N ASP A 98 -4.48 21.41 23.10
CA ASP A 98 -5.57 20.93 22.26
C ASP A 98 -6.04 21.99 21.26
N GLY A 99 -5.97 23.26 21.58
CA GLY A 99 -6.32 24.37 20.68
C GLY A 99 -5.39 24.51 19.47
N ARG A 100 -4.21 23.89 19.51
CA ARG A 100 -3.22 23.91 18.41
C ARG A 100 -3.19 22.65 17.57
N ILE A 101 -4.04 21.66 17.84
CA ILE A 101 -4.10 20.39 17.08
C ILE A 101 -4.33 20.67 15.59
N GLY A 102 -5.27 21.54 15.23
CA GLY A 102 -5.57 21.87 13.83
C GLY A 102 -4.35 22.44 13.08
N VAL A 103 -3.62 23.38 13.73
CA VAL A 103 -2.40 23.97 13.16
C VAL A 103 -1.31 22.90 13.01
N ALA A 104 -1.14 22.02 14.00
CA ALA A 104 -0.17 20.93 13.94
C ALA A 104 -0.45 19.95 12.79
N ILE A 105 -1.72 19.58 12.59
CA ILE A 105 -2.15 18.73 11.47
C ILE A 105 -1.84 19.39 10.13
N LEU A 106 -2.23 20.65 9.94
CA LEU A 106 -2.00 21.38 8.69
C LEU A 106 -0.50 21.53 8.39
N THR A 107 0.30 21.85 9.41
CA THR A 107 1.76 21.95 9.29
C THR A 107 2.38 20.61 8.91
N ALA A 108 1.98 19.53 9.59
CA ALA A 108 2.49 18.18 9.29
C ALA A 108 2.16 17.74 7.85
N ILE A 109 0.92 17.97 7.42
CA ILE A 109 0.49 17.65 6.03
C ILE A 109 1.25 18.54 5.04
N GLY A 110 1.37 19.83 5.29
CA GLY A 110 2.07 20.77 4.40
C GLY A 110 3.55 20.43 4.23
N VAL A 111 4.26 20.19 5.34
CA VAL A 111 5.69 19.80 5.29
C VAL A 111 5.87 18.45 4.60
N SER A 112 5.02 17.47 4.87
CA SER A 112 5.08 16.18 4.21
C SER A 112 4.77 16.28 2.71
N ALA A 113 3.79 17.10 2.32
CA ALA A 113 3.49 17.38 0.91
C ALA A 113 4.69 18.01 0.20
N LEU A 114 5.45 18.90 0.87
CA LEU A 114 6.70 19.47 0.34
C LEU A 114 7.77 18.39 0.14
N ILE A 115 7.93 17.44 1.07
CA ILE A 115 8.83 16.29 0.92
C ILE A 115 8.41 15.47 -0.31
N GLY A 116 7.12 15.18 -0.45
CA GLY A 116 6.58 14.48 -1.62
C GLY A 116 6.76 15.25 -2.92
N LEU A 117 6.63 16.58 -2.89
CA LEU A 117 6.85 17.46 -4.05
C LEU A 117 8.32 17.42 -4.49
N VAL A 118 9.27 17.48 -3.56
CA VAL A 118 10.70 17.35 -3.85
C VAL A 118 10.99 16.00 -4.51
N ASN A 119 10.53 14.88 -3.92
CA ASN A 119 10.64 13.55 -4.52
C ASN A 119 10.03 13.54 -5.94
N GLY A 120 8.81 14.05 -6.07
CA GLY A 120 8.08 14.08 -7.32
C GLY A 120 8.80 14.89 -8.42
N ILE A 121 9.34 16.05 -8.11
CA ILE A 121 10.08 16.88 -9.06
C ILE A 121 11.39 16.19 -9.48
N LEU A 122 12.15 15.67 -8.54
CA LEU A 122 13.42 14.99 -8.84
C LEU A 122 13.21 13.73 -9.67
N ILE A 123 12.16 12.96 -9.39
CA ILE A 123 11.90 11.68 -10.08
C ILE A 123 11.05 11.90 -11.35
N GLY A 124 9.91 12.58 -11.20
CA GLY A 124 8.96 12.80 -12.31
C GLY A 124 9.42 13.87 -13.27
N GLY A 125 10.08 14.94 -12.79
CA GLY A 125 10.60 16.05 -13.58
C GLY A 125 11.98 15.75 -14.15
N LEU A 126 12.98 15.50 -13.28
CA LEU A 126 14.38 15.32 -13.67
C LEU A 126 14.76 13.89 -14.03
N LYS A 127 13.81 12.93 -13.92
CA LYS A 127 14.01 11.50 -14.27
C LYS A 127 15.13 10.80 -13.49
N LEU A 128 15.40 11.24 -12.26
CA LEU A 128 16.36 10.60 -11.40
C LEU A 128 15.81 9.27 -10.86
N ASN A 129 16.72 8.39 -10.44
CA ASN A 129 16.35 7.09 -9.88
C ASN A 129 15.54 7.25 -8.58
N ALA A 130 14.36 6.64 -8.53
CA ALA A 130 13.43 6.77 -7.42
C ALA A 130 14.01 6.27 -6.09
N LEU A 131 14.72 5.12 -6.09
CA LEU A 131 15.30 4.54 -4.87
C LEU A 131 16.36 5.47 -4.26
N ILE A 132 17.24 6.04 -5.10
CA ILE A 132 18.32 6.92 -4.64
C ILE A 132 17.74 8.24 -4.11
N VAL A 133 16.83 8.85 -4.86
CA VAL A 133 16.21 10.13 -4.49
C VAL A 133 15.42 10.00 -3.19
N THR A 134 14.52 9.03 -3.10
CA THR A 134 13.66 8.90 -1.92
C THR A 134 14.45 8.50 -0.68
N LEU A 135 15.50 7.68 -0.83
CA LEU A 135 16.41 7.38 0.27
C LEU A 135 17.13 8.66 0.75
N ALA A 136 17.68 9.44 -0.17
CA ALA A 136 18.39 10.68 0.17
C ALA A 136 17.46 11.71 0.82
N VAL A 137 16.29 11.96 0.23
CA VAL A 137 15.29 12.88 0.79
C VAL A 137 14.76 12.38 2.13
N GLY A 138 14.58 11.06 2.29
CA GLY A 138 14.22 10.44 3.57
C GLY A 138 15.27 10.68 4.65
N GLN A 139 16.56 10.57 4.32
CA GLN A 139 17.66 10.87 5.26
C GLN A 139 17.73 12.36 5.62
N VAL A 140 17.48 13.26 4.65
CA VAL A 140 17.37 14.69 4.94
C VAL A 140 16.21 14.96 5.88
N ALA A 141 15.04 14.35 5.65
CA ALA A 141 13.89 14.46 6.54
C ALA A 141 14.19 13.95 7.96
N LEU A 142 14.85 12.79 8.09
CA LEU A 142 15.29 12.25 9.40
C LEU A 142 16.33 13.18 10.08
N GLY A 143 17.26 13.74 9.32
CA GLY A 143 18.20 14.74 9.82
C GLY A 143 17.49 15.99 10.37
N ALA A 144 16.49 16.49 9.65
CA ALA A 144 15.66 17.61 10.09
C ALA A 144 14.83 17.24 11.34
N VAL A 145 14.26 16.05 11.41
CA VAL A 145 13.58 15.52 12.60
C VAL A 145 14.52 15.49 13.80
N ASN A 146 15.72 14.96 13.63
CA ASN A 146 16.71 14.91 14.72
C ASN A 146 17.13 16.30 15.19
N ARG A 147 17.31 17.25 14.26
CA ARG A 147 17.66 18.64 14.61
C ARG A 147 16.51 19.34 15.32
N TYR A 148 15.31 19.20 14.81
CA TYR A 148 14.09 19.78 15.41
C TYR A 148 13.77 19.13 16.75
N GLY A 149 13.89 17.81 16.87
CA GLY A 149 13.65 17.06 18.10
C GLY A 149 14.58 17.46 19.26
N ARG A 150 15.77 18.02 18.97
CA ARG A 150 16.65 18.60 20.01
C ARG A 150 16.19 19.96 20.52
N THR A 151 15.38 20.68 19.74
CA THR A 151 14.86 22.00 20.13
C THR A 151 13.53 21.93 20.88
N ILE A 152 12.76 20.88 20.66
CA ILE A 152 11.59 20.54 21.45
C ILE A 152 11.98 19.47 22.46
N SER A 153 11.39 19.51 23.65
CA SER A 153 11.53 18.39 24.57
C SER A 153 10.94 17.15 23.89
N VAL A 154 11.80 16.28 23.37
CA VAL A 154 11.39 15.03 22.65
C VAL A 154 10.59 14.09 23.57
N GLN A 155 10.58 14.38 24.86
CA GLN A 155 9.76 13.66 25.87
C GLN A 155 8.40 14.33 26.11
N SER A 156 8.08 15.42 25.39
CA SER A 156 6.76 16.03 25.51
C SER A 156 5.69 15.14 24.87
N PRO A 157 4.58 14.89 25.56
CA PRO A 157 3.48 14.16 24.98
C PRO A 157 2.72 14.99 23.94
N VAL A 158 2.01 14.32 23.05
CA VAL A 158 1.00 14.97 22.20
C VAL A 158 -0.15 15.52 23.07
N PRO A 159 -0.96 16.46 22.55
CA PRO A 159 -2.15 16.94 23.25
C PRO A 159 -3.04 15.80 23.70
N THR A 160 -3.61 15.92 24.92
CA THR A 160 -4.43 14.87 25.51
C THR A 160 -5.68 14.59 24.66
N GLY A 161 -6.32 15.63 24.12
CA GLY A 161 -7.46 15.47 23.23
C GLY A 161 -7.14 14.65 21.99
N TRP A 162 -5.95 14.82 21.38
CA TRP A 162 -5.52 14.02 20.24
C TRP A 162 -5.30 12.54 20.60
N SER A 163 -4.54 12.25 21.65
CA SER A 163 -4.27 10.88 22.07
C SER A 163 -5.52 10.16 22.55
N THR A 164 -6.44 10.85 23.22
CA THR A 164 -7.74 10.33 23.63
C THR A 164 -8.59 10.01 22.41
N TRP A 165 -8.71 10.94 21.45
CA TRP A 165 -9.48 10.74 20.23
C TRP A 165 -8.99 9.54 19.44
N VAL A 166 -7.67 9.39 19.22
CA VAL A 166 -7.06 8.26 18.52
C VAL A 166 -7.36 6.93 19.25
N SER A 167 -7.47 6.96 20.58
CA SER A 167 -7.72 5.78 21.43
C SER A 167 -9.22 5.50 21.64
N THR A 168 -10.12 6.39 21.23
CA THR A 168 -11.57 6.14 21.31
C THR A 168 -11.97 4.95 20.43
N ARG A 169 -13.17 4.45 20.65
CA ARG A 169 -13.74 3.37 19.83
C ARG A 169 -15.05 3.83 19.21
N ILE A 170 -15.08 3.92 17.90
CA ILE A 170 -16.27 4.17 17.10
C ILE A 170 -16.73 2.82 16.55
N PHE A 171 -17.92 2.35 16.92
CA PHE A 171 -18.39 0.99 16.61
C PHE A 171 -17.39 -0.12 17.00
N GLY A 172 -16.74 0.05 18.15
CA GLY A 172 -15.78 -0.93 18.69
C GLY A 172 -14.37 -0.86 18.09
N VAL A 173 -14.09 0.02 17.13
CA VAL A 173 -12.83 0.13 16.39
C VAL A 173 -12.27 1.56 16.47
N SER A 174 -10.94 1.69 16.43
CA SER A 174 -10.26 3.01 16.44
C SER A 174 -10.67 3.87 15.25
N PRO A 175 -10.79 5.22 15.42
CA PRO A 175 -11.01 6.17 14.32
C PRO A 175 -10.01 6.04 13.18
N ILE A 176 -8.77 5.63 13.47
CA ILE A 176 -7.72 5.43 12.46
C ILE A 176 -8.13 4.38 11.43
N PHE A 177 -8.80 3.29 11.88
CA PHE A 177 -9.31 2.27 10.96
C PHE A 177 -10.36 2.85 10.00
N TRP A 178 -11.27 3.65 10.51
CA TRP A 178 -12.30 4.30 9.69
C TRP A 178 -11.70 5.30 8.70
N ILE A 179 -10.69 6.07 9.11
CA ILE A 179 -9.92 6.93 8.19
C ILE A 179 -9.30 6.08 7.09
N GLY A 180 -8.61 4.99 7.42
CA GLY A 180 -8.02 4.08 6.44
C GLY A 180 -9.06 3.48 5.49
N ALA A 181 -10.22 3.06 6.01
CA ALA A 181 -11.33 2.55 5.21
C ALA A 181 -11.90 3.61 4.24
N VAL A 182 -12.10 4.85 4.72
CA VAL A 182 -12.57 5.97 3.89
C VAL A 182 -11.55 6.31 2.81
N LEU A 183 -10.25 6.39 3.14
CA LEU A 183 -9.18 6.64 2.17
C LEU A 183 -9.10 5.52 1.13
N THR A 184 -9.26 4.27 1.55
CA THR A 184 -9.34 3.12 0.64
C THR A 184 -10.52 3.26 -0.32
N LEU A 185 -11.71 3.59 0.20
CA LEU A 185 -12.91 3.79 -0.60
C LEU A 185 -12.75 4.95 -1.59
N LEU A 186 -12.17 6.08 -1.15
CA LEU A 186 -11.88 7.23 -2.01
C LEU A 186 -10.95 6.85 -3.17
N LEU A 187 -9.90 6.07 -2.90
CA LEU A 187 -9.00 5.59 -3.96
C LEU A 187 -9.69 4.60 -4.90
N ILE A 188 -10.55 3.71 -4.39
CA ILE A 188 -11.36 2.81 -5.24
C ILE A 188 -12.25 3.63 -6.17
N VAL A 189 -12.97 4.62 -5.63
CA VAL A 189 -13.83 5.51 -6.42
C VAL A 189 -13.00 6.31 -7.43
N ALA A 190 -11.86 6.86 -7.00
CA ALA A 190 -10.97 7.60 -7.90
C ALA A 190 -10.51 6.74 -9.07
N PHE A 191 -10.02 5.52 -8.84
CA PHE A 191 -9.49 4.66 -9.90
C PHE A 191 -10.57 4.06 -10.79
N ARG A 192 -11.73 3.73 -10.24
CA ARG A 192 -12.80 3.04 -10.98
C ARG A 192 -13.70 4.01 -11.75
N TYR A 193 -14.01 5.17 -11.17
CA TYR A 193 -15.06 6.04 -11.67
C TYR A 193 -14.58 7.40 -12.20
N THR A 194 -13.31 7.80 -11.95
CA THR A 194 -12.81 9.09 -12.44
C THR A 194 -11.86 8.96 -13.63
N THR A 195 -11.82 10.03 -14.44
CA THR A 195 -10.85 10.13 -15.53
C THR A 195 -9.41 10.25 -15.02
N VAL A 196 -9.22 10.87 -13.84
CA VAL A 196 -7.91 11.04 -13.21
C VAL A 196 -7.33 9.66 -12.86
N GLY A 197 -8.11 8.79 -12.20
CA GLY A 197 -7.67 7.46 -11.85
C GLY A 197 -7.34 6.58 -13.06
N ARG A 198 -8.19 6.62 -14.11
CA ARG A 198 -7.92 5.88 -15.35
C ARG A 198 -6.64 6.36 -16.06
N ARG A 199 -6.41 7.68 -16.12
CA ARG A 199 -5.17 8.26 -16.67
C ARG A 199 -3.96 7.84 -15.85
N PHE A 200 -4.09 7.83 -14.52
CA PHE A 200 -3.05 7.42 -13.62
C PHE A 200 -2.62 5.96 -13.85
N GLN A 201 -3.58 5.05 -13.96
CA GLN A 201 -3.33 3.64 -14.30
C GLN A 201 -2.69 3.47 -15.68
N ALA A 202 -3.16 4.21 -16.69
CA ALA A 202 -2.60 4.18 -18.03
C ALA A 202 -1.13 4.63 -18.06
N VAL A 203 -0.83 5.75 -17.37
CA VAL A 203 0.55 6.27 -17.22
C VAL A 203 1.45 5.25 -16.53
N GLY A 204 0.95 4.59 -15.50
CA GLY A 204 1.70 3.56 -14.78
C GLY A 204 1.94 2.31 -15.63
N ALA A 205 0.96 1.89 -16.44
CA ALA A 205 1.06 0.68 -17.26
C ALA A 205 2.04 0.85 -18.43
N ASN A 206 2.03 2.00 -19.11
CA ASN A 206 2.96 2.30 -20.20
C ASN A 206 3.18 3.82 -20.33
N PRO A 207 4.24 4.35 -19.69
CA PRO A 207 4.54 5.78 -19.76
C PRO A 207 4.85 6.29 -21.18
N VAL A 208 5.43 5.44 -22.05
CA VAL A 208 5.77 5.82 -23.42
C VAL A 208 4.51 5.99 -24.26
N ALA A 209 3.65 4.98 -24.29
CA ALA A 209 2.37 5.06 -25.00
C ALA A 209 1.49 6.19 -24.47
N SER A 210 1.49 6.42 -23.16
CA SER A 210 0.73 7.50 -22.52
C SER A 210 1.19 8.90 -22.99
N ARG A 211 2.48 9.09 -23.26
CA ARG A 211 2.99 10.35 -23.85
C ARG A 211 2.51 10.56 -25.26
N VAL A 212 2.48 9.49 -26.08
CA VAL A 212 2.02 9.56 -27.48
C VAL A 212 0.56 10.04 -27.56
N VAL A 213 -0.29 9.59 -26.62
CA VAL A 213 -1.69 10.04 -26.55
C VAL A 213 -1.89 11.32 -25.74
N GLY A 214 -0.81 12.07 -25.44
CA GLY A 214 -0.88 13.40 -24.84
C GLY A 214 -1.08 13.43 -23.32
N LEU A 215 -0.92 12.31 -22.59
CA LEU A 215 -1.02 12.31 -21.12
C LEU A 215 0.24 12.92 -20.49
N ARG A 216 0.04 13.76 -19.47
CA ARG A 216 1.12 14.42 -18.73
C ARG A 216 1.76 13.46 -17.72
N VAL A 217 2.63 12.55 -18.21
CA VAL A 217 3.28 11.49 -17.40
C VAL A 217 4.01 12.08 -16.19
N ASN A 218 4.79 13.16 -16.38
CA ASN A 218 5.57 13.77 -15.30
C ASN A 218 4.68 14.30 -14.17
N LEU A 219 3.58 14.98 -14.51
CA LEU A 219 2.64 15.48 -13.49
C LEU A 219 1.96 14.35 -12.72
N ASN A 220 1.62 13.24 -13.39
CA ASN A 220 1.06 12.08 -12.69
C ASN A 220 2.08 11.45 -11.72
N GLN A 221 3.36 11.39 -12.10
CA GLN A 221 4.43 10.92 -11.21
C GLN A 221 4.60 11.88 -10.01
N ILE A 222 4.68 13.19 -10.24
CA ILE A 222 4.78 14.19 -9.16
C ILE A 222 3.58 14.07 -8.21
N ALA A 223 2.37 14.02 -8.74
CA ALA A 223 1.16 13.89 -7.94
C ALA A 223 1.15 12.61 -7.10
N ALA A 224 1.69 11.48 -7.62
CA ALA A 224 1.81 10.24 -6.86
C ALA A 224 2.63 10.42 -5.59
N TYR A 225 3.81 11.05 -5.68
CA TYR A 225 4.67 11.28 -4.52
C TYR A 225 4.06 12.28 -3.54
N VAL A 226 3.40 13.33 -4.02
CA VAL A 226 2.74 14.34 -3.15
C VAL A 226 1.59 13.69 -2.37
N VAL A 227 0.70 12.96 -3.06
CA VAL A 227 -0.43 12.29 -2.40
C VAL A 227 0.06 11.20 -1.46
N ALA A 228 1.09 10.44 -1.85
CA ALA A 228 1.70 9.43 -0.98
C ALA A 228 2.25 10.06 0.31
N ALA A 229 2.98 11.17 0.21
CA ALA A 229 3.54 11.87 1.37
C ALA A 229 2.44 12.43 2.29
N VAL A 230 1.31 12.90 1.75
CA VAL A 230 0.13 13.28 2.54
C VAL A 230 -0.45 12.08 3.29
N LEU A 231 -0.54 10.91 2.65
CA LEU A 231 -0.99 9.68 3.32
C LEU A 231 0.00 9.25 4.41
N TYR A 232 1.31 9.39 4.19
CA TYR A 232 2.32 9.14 5.23
C TYR A 232 2.21 10.13 6.40
N ALA A 233 1.84 11.40 6.12
CA ALA A 233 1.57 12.37 7.18
C ALA A 233 0.36 11.98 8.02
N ILE A 234 -0.73 11.57 7.41
CA ILE A 234 -1.92 11.09 8.12
C ILE A 234 -1.57 9.90 9.02
N ALA A 235 -0.79 8.94 8.49
CA ALA A 235 -0.28 7.82 9.28
C ALA A 235 0.64 8.27 10.42
N GLY A 236 1.53 9.25 10.18
CA GLY A 236 2.43 9.80 11.19
C GLY A 236 1.70 10.52 12.32
N LEU A 237 0.68 11.31 12.00
CA LEU A 237 -0.21 11.95 12.96
C LEU A 237 -0.96 10.91 13.81
N ALA A 238 -1.47 9.85 13.19
CA ALA A 238 -2.09 8.74 13.89
C ALA A 238 -1.09 8.01 14.81
N LEU A 239 0.13 7.75 14.33
CA LEU A 239 1.19 7.13 15.13
C LEU A 239 1.55 7.99 16.34
N ALA A 240 1.62 9.31 16.19
CA ALA A 240 1.87 10.23 17.31
C ALA A 240 0.83 10.08 18.41
N GLY A 241 -0.46 9.98 18.05
CA GLY A 241 -1.55 9.76 19.00
C GLY A 241 -1.46 8.41 19.72
N LEU A 242 -1.12 7.34 18.99
CA LEU A 242 -0.98 5.99 19.55
C LEU A 242 0.21 5.86 20.50
N LEU A 243 1.35 6.45 20.14
CA LEU A 243 2.57 6.40 20.95
C LEU A 243 2.55 7.41 22.11
N ARG A 244 1.73 8.47 22.01
CA ARG A 244 1.67 9.62 22.92
C ARG A 244 2.97 10.45 22.94
N ILE A 245 4.12 9.80 22.96
CA ILE A 245 5.46 10.40 22.91
C ILE A 245 6.22 9.78 21.74
N PRO A 246 6.04 10.29 20.51
CA PRO A 246 6.76 9.76 19.35
C PRO A 246 8.24 10.15 19.43
N GLY A 247 9.12 9.16 19.24
CA GLY A 247 10.56 9.39 19.13
C GLY A 247 11.00 9.70 17.70
N VAL A 248 12.25 10.14 17.56
CA VAL A 248 12.85 10.53 16.26
C VAL A 248 13.00 9.38 15.27
N ASN A 249 12.83 8.14 15.70
CA ASN A 249 12.92 6.92 14.88
C ASN A 249 11.58 6.18 14.77
N SER A 250 10.47 6.79 15.18
CA SER A 250 9.15 6.13 15.25
C SER A 250 8.65 5.58 13.91
N GLY A 251 9.08 6.17 12.79
CA GLY A 251 8.73 5.73 11.45
C GLY A 251 9.56 4.57 10.90
N MET A 252 10.72 4.24 11.49
CA MET A 252 11.62 3.21 10.96
C MET A 252 10.98 1.83 10.75
N PRO A 253 10.06 1.35 11.62
CA PRO A 253 9.36 0.10 11.40
C PRO A 253 8.47 0.08 10.14
N TYR A 254 8.15 1.24 9.58
CA TYR A 254 7.31 1.41 8.39
C TYR A 254 8.10 1.54 7.09
N LEU A 255 9.39 1.16 7.06
CA LEU A 255 10.19 1.18 5.83
C LEU A 255 9.76 0.10 4.84
N LEU A 256 9.75 -1.15 5.28
CA LEU A 256 9.50 -2.32 4.42
C LEU A 256 8.04 -2.79 4.45
N GLY A 257 7.37 -2.59 5.58
CA GLY A 257 5.98 -3.04 5.77
C GLY A 257 5.01 -2.58 4.68
N PRO A 258 4.98 -1.29 4.34
CA PRO A 258 4.11 -0.77 3.27
C PRO A 258 4.41 -1.38 1.91
N ILE A 259 5.70 -1.55 1.54
CA ILE A 259 6.11 -2.19 0.28
C ILE A 259 5.60 -3.63 0.26
N ALA A 260 5.82 -4.37 1.34
CA ALA A 260 5.35 -5.74 1.49
C ALA A 260 3.82 -5.84 1.34
N ALA A 261 3.06 -4.95 1.99
CA ALA A 261 1.60 -4.91 1.90
C ALA A 261 1.12 -4.67 0.45
N VAL A 262 1.77 -3.76 -0.28
CA VAL A 262 1.44 -3.47 -1.68
C VAL A 262 1.69 -4.69 -2.57
N VAL A 263 2.83 -5.36 -2.38
CA VAL A 263 3.22 -6.54 -3.18
C VAL A 263 2.32 -7.75 -2.87
N ILE A 264 2.09 -8.06 -1.60
CA ILE A 264 1.19 -9.15 -1.17
C ILE A 264 -0.25 -8.83 -1.59
N GLY A 265 -0.64 -7.54 -1.60
CA GLY A 265 -1.91 -7.06 -2.14
C GLY A 265 -2.05 -7.21 -3.64
N GLY A 266 -1.06 -7.78 -4.34
CA GLY A 266 -1.11 -8.11 -5.77
C GLY A 266 -0.79 -6.94 -6.71
N ALA A 267 -0.14 -5.89 -6.25
CA ALA A 267 0.30 -4.80 -7.12
C ALA A 267 1.45 -5.24 -8.05
N SER A 268 1.49 -4.70 -9.25
CA SER A 268 2.60 -4.89 -10.17
C SER A 268 3.75 -3.94 -9.83
N LEU A 269 4.94 -4.48 -9.57
CA LEU A 269 6.15 -3.68 -9.35
C LEU A 269 6.62 -2.94 -10.60
N THR A 270 6.16 -3.36 -11.78
CA THR A 270 6.43 -2.67 -13.05
C THR A 270 5.48 -1.50 -13.31
N GLY A 271 4.50 -1.29 -12.43
CA GLY A 271 3.52 -0.21 -12.50
C GLY A 271 2.16 -0.60 -13.08
N GLY A 272 1.24 0.33 -13.05
CA GLY A 272 -0.09 0.29 -13.67
C GLY A 272 -1.16 -0.39 -12.84
N LEU A 273 -0.92 -1.59 -12.33
CA LEU A 273 -1.93 -2.42 -11.67
C LEU A 273 -1.75 -2.48 -10.16
N ALA A 274 -2.75 -2.07 -9.43
CA ALA A 274 -2.88 -2.28 -7.97
C ALA A 274 -4.35 -2.19 -7.55
N SER A 275 -4.65 -2.73 -6.37
CA SER A 275 -5.98 -2.65 -5.77
C SER A 275 -5.88 -2.02 -4.38
N PRO A 276 -6.51 -0.85 -4.14
CA PRO A 276 -6.50 -0.21 -2.82
C PRO A 276 -7.04 -1.13 -1.73
N LEU A 277 -8.13 -1.86 -2.02
CA LEU A 277 -8.74 -2.77 -1.06
C LEU A 277 -7.80 -3.92 -0.68
N SER A 278 -7.18 -4.55 -1.69
CA SER A 278 -6.24 -5.67 -1.44
C SER A 278 -4.97 -5.19 -0.73
N THR A 279 -4.47 -3.99 -1.03
CA THR A 279 -3.35 -3.37 -0.34
C THR A 279 -3.66 -3.11 1.13
N PHE A 280 -4.85 -2.55 1.42
CA PHE A 280 -5.27 -2.29 2.79
C PHE A 280 -5.51 -3.61 3.56
N ALA A 281 -6.13 -4.61 2.94
CA ALA A 281 -6.30 -5.95 3.52
C ALA A 281 -4.95 -6.63 3.81
N ALA A 282 -3.96 -6.50 2.91
CA ALA A 282 -2.61 -7.02 3.11
C ALA A 282 -1.90 -6.36 4.29
N ALA A 283 -2.10 -5.06 4.50
CA ALA A 283 -1.54 -4.37 5.65
C ALA A 283 -2.15 -4.85 6.98
N ILE A 284 -3.47 -5.05 7.02
CA ILE A 284 -4.16 -5.65 8.18
C ILE A 284 -3.65 -7.08 8.42
N PHE A 285 -3.49 -7.88 7.37
CA PHE A 285 -2.92 -9.22 7.44
C PHE A 285 -1.50 -9.21 8.03
N LEU A 286 -0.59 -8.38 7.50
CA LEU A 286 0.79 -8.32 7.97
C LEU A 286 0.91 -7.88 9.41
N TYR A 287 0.15 -6.86 9.81
CA TYR A 287 0.15 -6.43 11.20
C TYR A 287 -0.50 -7.46 12.12
N GLY A 288 -1.62 -8.06 11.68
CA GLY A 288 -2.29 -9.15 12.40
C GLY A 288 -1.38 -10.36 12.60
N LEU A 289 -0.64 -10.78 11.57
CA LEU A 289 0.34 -11.86 11.65
C LEU A 289 1.42 -11.57 12.70
N ASN A 290 1.97 -10.35 12.66
CA ASN A 290 2.97 -9.94 13.67
C ASN A 290 2.38 -9.93 15.08
N HIS A 291 1.12 -9.47 15.23
CA HIS A 291 0.44 -9.47 16.53
C HIS A 291 0.16 -10.89 17.04
N VAL A 292 -0.32 -11.78 16.19
CA VAL A 292 -0.55 -13.19 16.52
C VAL A 292 0.74 -13.87 17.00
N MET A 293 1.84 -13.69 16.26
CA MET A 293 3.14 -14.23 16.64
C MET A 293 3.63 -13.73 18.02
N ARG A 294 3.39 -12.45 18.32
CA ARG A 294 3.70 -11.87 19.66
C ARG A 294 2.85 -12.48 20.75
N VAL A 295 1.55 -12.66 20.52
CA VAL A 295 0.64 -13.30 21.50
C VAL A 295 1.03 -14.76 21.74
N MET A 296 1.54 -15.45 20.72
CA MET A 296 2.09 -16.81 20.86
C MET A 296 3.45 -16.86 21.58
N GLY A 297 4.03 -15.72 21.94
CA GLY A 297 5.33 -15.65 22.61
C GLY A 297 6.53 -15.98 21.73
N LEU A 298 6.38 -15.92 20.40
CA LEU A 298 7.48 -16.19 19.48
C LEU A 298 8.59 -15.14 19.62
N PRO A 299 9.87 -15.54 19.67
CA PRO A 299 10.97 -14.59 19.73
C PRO A 299 11.02 -13.69 18.49
N THR A 300 11.47 -12.45 18.66
CA THR A 300 11.50 -11.44 17.58
C THR A 300 12.29 -11.90 16.35
N SER A 301 13.36 -12.68 16.56
CA SER A 301 14.14 -13.26 15.47
C SER A 301 13.29 -14.16 14.56
N LEU A 302 12.47 -15.00 15.13
CA LEU A 302 11.56 -15.88 14.36
C LEU A 302 10.46 -15.07 13.66
N GLN A 303 9.95 -14.01 14.33
CA GLN A 303 8.99 -13.10 13.69
C GLN A 303 9.55 -12.48 12.41
N PHE A 304 10.82 -12.05 12.41
CA PHE A 304 11.47 -11.52 11.18
C PHE A 304 11.63 -12.58 10.09
N VAL A 305 11.99 -13.82 10.45
CA VAL A 305 12.09 -14.92 9.48
C VAL A 305 10.73 -15.20 8.83
N VAL A 306 9.68 -15.37 9.64
CA VAL A 306 8.32 -15.61 9.14
C VAL A 306 7.85 -14.44 8.25
N PHE A 307 8.09 -13.20 8.69
CA PHE A 307 7.73 -12.01 7.92
C PHE A 307 8.42 -11.98 6.55
N GLY A 308 9.74 -12.28 6.51
CA GLY A 308 10.50 -12.38 5.26
C GLY A 308 9.97 -13.48 4.34
N LEU A 309 9.67 -14.66 4.87
CA LEU A 309 9.10 -15.77 4.10
C LEU A 309 7.72 -15.44 3.54
N VAL A 310 6.88 -14.75 4.30
CA VAL A 310 5.55 -14.30 3.85
C VAL A 310 5.67 -13.28 2.72
N ILE A 311 6.64 -12.36 2.79
CA ILE A 311 6.89 -11.42 1.70
C ILE A 311 7.34 -12.17 0.43
N ILE A 312 8.32 -13.08 0.54
CA ILE A 312 8.81 -13.87 -0.59
C ILE A 312 7.68 -14.72 -1.17
N GLY A 313 6.93 -15.43 -0.33
CA GLY A 313 5.78 -16.22 -0.73
C GLY A 313 4.70 -15.40 -1.44
N GLY A 314 4.38 -14.22 -0.89
CA GLY A 314 3.45 -13.27 -1.50
C GLY A 314 3.92 -12.79 -2.87
N MET A 315 5.21 -12.47 -3.02
CA MET A 315 5.80 -12.10 -4.31
C MET A 315 5.72 -13.23 -5.34
N LEU A 316 5.96 -14.47 -4.92
CA LEU A 316 5.88 -15.63 -5.81
C LEU A 316 4.45 -15.87 -6.29
N VAL A 317 3.48 -15.78 -5.39
CA VAL A 317 2.05 -16.03 -5.69
C VAL A 317 1.42 -14.89 -6.48
N SER A 318 1.72 -13.63 -6.13
CA SER A 318 1.16 -12.44 -6.78
C SER A 318 1.94 -11.94 -7.99
N GLY A 319 3.10 -12.57 -8.29
CA GLY A 319 4.03 -12.14 -9.34
C GLY A 319 3.48 -12.32 -10.76
N ASP A 320 3.83 -11.41 -11.65
CA ASP A 320 3.47 -11.43 -13.09
C ASP A 320 3.87 -12.75 -13.81
N ARG A 321 4.79 -13.53 -13.23
CA ARG A 321 5.23 -14.83 -13.80
C ARG A 321 4.14 -15.90 -13.70
N ILE A 322 3.46 -16.03 -12.56
CA ILE A 322 2.38 -17.02 -12.38
C ILE A 322 1.21 -16.68 -13.28
N ILE A 323 0.86 -15.41 -13.40
CA ILE A 323 -0.19 -14.97 -14.31
C ILE A 323 0.12 -15.33 -15.75
N LYS A 324 1.36 -15.11 -16.20
CA LYS A 324 1.80 -15.52 -17.55
C LYS A 324 1.78 -17.04 -17.76
N VAL A 325 2.12 -17.81 -16.74
CA VAL A 325 2.04 -19.30 -16.81
C VAL A 325 0.58 -19.75 -16.90
N VAL A 326 -0.29 -19.21 -16.05
CA VAL A 326 -1.72 -19.51 -16.06
C VAL A 326 -2.35 -19.11 -17.41
N GLU A 327 -2.05 -17.91 -17.93
CA GLU A 327 -2.50 -17.50 -19.27
C GLU A 327 -2.02 -18.44 -20.37
N ARG A 328 -0.77 -18.91 -20.31
CA ARG A 328 -0.22 -19.86 -21.28
C ARG A 328 -0.98 -21.18 -21.25
N VAL A 329 -1.18 -21.76 -20.07
CA VAL A 329 -1.93 -23.02 -19.90
C VAL A 329 -3.37 -22.89 -20.39
N PHE A 330 -4.05 -21.77 -20.11
CA PHE A 330 -5.40 -21.54 -20.61
C PHE A 330 -5.45 -21.33 -22.13
N ARG A 331 -4.46 -20.69 -22.74
CA ARG A 331 -4.36 -20.54 -24.21
C ARG A 331 -4.12 -21.88 -24.87
N GLU A 332 -3.24 -22.73 -24.31
CA GLU A 332 -2.97 -24.07 -24.82
C GLU A 332 -4.22 -24.96 -24.74
N ARG A 333 -4.93 -24.99 -23.63
CA ARG A 333 -6.19 -25.73 -23.48
C ARG A 333 -7.28 -25.27 -24.48
N ARG A 334 -7.37 -23.97 -24.74
CA ARG A 334 -8.31 -23.46 -25.75
C ARG A 334 -7.91 -23.85 -27.17
N ARG A 335 -6.61 -23.87 -27.47
CA ARG A 335 -6.10 -24.27 -28.76
C ARG A 335 -6.39 -25.75 -29.02
N SER A 336 -6.15 -26.60 -28.02
CA SER A 336 -6.45 -28.04 -28.11
C SER A 336 -7.94 -28.30 -28.37
N ARG A 337 -8.83 -27.67 -27.61
CA ARG A 337 -10.30 -27.79 -27.82
C ARG A 337 -10.76 -27.29 -29.19
N ARG A 338 -10.11 -26.25 -29.71
CA ARG A 338 -10.45 -25.74 -31.04
C ARG A 338 -10.04 -26.71 -32.15
N ILE A 339 -8.84 -27.30 -32.06
CA ILE A 339 -8.36 -28.30 -32.98
C ILE A 339 -9.26 -29.57 -32.93
N GLU A 340 -9.66 -29.97 -31.73
CA GLU A 340 -10.56 -31.11 -31.53
C GLU A 340 -11.93 -30.87 -32.19
N ASN A 341 -12.51 -29.68 -32.03
CA ASN A 341 -13.78 -29.32 -32.68
C ASN A 341 -13.66 -29.22 -34.21
N GLU A 342 -12.58 -28.63 -34.72
CA GLU A 342 -12.31 -28.55 -36.17
C GLU A 342 -12.11 -29.96 -36.77
N THR A 343 -11.50 -30.88 -36.01
CA THR A 343 -11.33 -32.27 -36.44
C THR A 343 -12.66 -33.04 -36.46
N ILE A 344 -13.53 -32.80 -35.48
CA ILE A 344 -14.87 -33.40 -35.41
C ILE A 344 -15.76 -32.89 -36.57
N GLU A 345 -15.77 -31.57 -36.82
CA GLU A 345 -16.51 -30.97 -37.93
C GLU A 345 -16.04 -31.52 -39.29
N SER A 346 -14.72 -31.62 -39.50
CA SER A 346 -14.19 -32.18 -40.75
C SER A 346 -14.49 -33.67 -40.93
N SER A 347 -14.65 -34.43 -39.84
CA SER A 347 -15.02 -35.85 -39.91
C SER A 347 -16.51 -36.05 -40.22
N ILE A 348 -17.38 -35.11 -39.89
CA ILE A 348 -18.81 -35.13 -40.18
C ILE A 348 -19.08 -34.75 -41.64
N ASP A 349 -18.38 -33.72 -42.15
CA ASP A 349 -18.52 -33.23 -43.53
C ASP A 349 -17.91 -34.22 -44.57
N GLY A 350 -16.99 -35.11 -44.18
CA GLY A 350 -16.37 -36.12 -45.08
C GLY A 350 -17.17 -37.43 -45.27
N THR A 351 -18.32 -37.56 -44.58
CA THR A 351 -19.18 -38.76 -44.65
C THR A 351 -20.52 -38.58 -45.38
N GLY A 352 -20.67 -37.46 -46.14
CA GLY A 352 -21.86 -37.14 -46.94
C GLY A 352 -21.73 -37.45 -48.41
#